data_16d49de5d9d662b20195df575990154b
#
_entry.id   16d49de5d9d662b20195df575990154b
#
_cell.length_a   1.000
_cell.length_b   1.000
_cell.length_c   1.000
_cell.angle_alpha   90.00
_cell.angle_beta   90.00
_cell.angle_gamma   90.00
#
_symmetry.space_group_name_H-M   'P 1'
#
loop_
_entity.id
_entity.type
_entity.pdbx_description
1 polymer ?
#
loop_
_entity_poly.entity_id
_entity_poly.type
_entity_poly.pdbx_seq_one_letter_code
_entity_poly.pdbx_strand_id
1 'polypeptide(L)'
;MQQEVAAIQVPDSIHDLMDDVLCALRAQIPVSDRKFLSYFSIVQAKAWLEGHTEVTSTDLLVLRNYFWQQPSDREFVTGTLERLCVNPMQEKVNDLLAMAQDAKDDFDSACGAAENVRTKQAALRKFRGELVRLYQMQTEVAANAGSDSEKALTDGLLFELERISKAAHESIGFTYTPLEQLAVLQ
;
A
#
# COMPACT_ATOMS: atom_id res chain seq x y z
N MET A 1 3.21 -32.63 -16.93
CA MET A 1 2.51 -31.34 -17.10
C MET A 1 1.63 -30.98 -15.90
N GLN A 2 0.51 -31.67 -15.58
CA GLN A 2 -0.32 -31.29 -14.39
C GLN A 2 0.45 -31.34 -13.07
N GLN A 3 1.29 -32.37 -12.85
CA GLN A 3 2.12 -32.48 -11.65
C GLN A 3 3.22 -31.41 -11.58
N GLU A 4 3.77 -31.00 -12.70
CA GLU A 4 4.79 -29.95 -12.79
C GLU A 4 4.18 -28.57 -12.49
N VAL A 5 2.99 -28.29 -13.01
CA VAL A 5 2.24 -27.05 -12.71
C VAL A 5 1.90 -26.99 -11.21
N ALA A 6 1.44 -28.09 -10.63
CA ALA A 6 1.11 -28.14 -9.19
C ALA A 6 2.35 -28.05 -8.28
N ALA A 7 3.54 -28.27 -8.82
CA ALA A 7 4.81 -28.13 -8.08
C ALA A 7 5.31 -26.67 -8.01
N ILE A 8 4.76 -25.76 -8.84
CA ILE A 8 5.08 -24.33 -8.77
C ILE A 8 4.61 -23.77 -7.43
N GLN A 9 5.53 -23.19 -6.68
CA GLN A 9 5.22 -22.63 -5.37
C GLN A 9 4.47 -21.32 -5.49
N VAL A 10 3.56 -21.07 -4.55
CA VAL A 10 2.87 -19.78 -4.40
C VAL A 10 3.33 -19.18 -3.07
N PRO A 11 4.19 -18.16 -3.08
CA PRO A 11 4.66 -17.49 -1.86
C PRO A 11 3.52 -16.85 -1.06
N ASP A 12 3.68 -16.72 0.27
CA ASP A 12 2.70 -16.06 1.14
C ASP A 12 2.44 -14.60 0.71
N SER A 13 3.46 -13.90 0.22
CA SER A 13 3.33 -12.54 -0.33
C SER A 13 2.36 -12.46 -1.53
N ILE A 14 2.22 -13.53 -2.31
CA ILE A 14 1.25 -13.61 -3.41
C ILE A 14 -0.17 -13.84 -2.86
N HIS A 15 -0.31 -14.56 -1.75
CA HIS A 15 -1.61 -14.71 -1.08
C HIS A 15 -2.09 -13.37 -0.55
N ASP A 16 -1.23 -12.62 0.16
CA ASP A 16 -1.53 -11.29 0.69
C ASP A 16 -1.91 -10.32 -0.44
N LEU A 17 -1.14 -10.33 -1.53
CA LEU A 17 -1.43 -9.51 -2.72
C LEU A 17 -2.78 -9.88 -3.36
N MET A 18 -3.13 -11.17 -3.39
CA MET A 18 -4.42 -11.61 -3.93
C MET A 18 -5.60 -11.22 -3.04
N ASP A 19 -5.41 -11.16 -1.73
CA ASP A 19 -6.44 -10.65 -0.82
C ASP A 19 -6.68 -9.15 -1.06
N ASP A 20 -5.63 -8.35 -1.28
CA ASP A 20 -5.74 -6.94 -1.66
C ASP A 20 -6.47 -6.78 -3.01
N VAL A 21 -6.12 -7.58 -4.01
CA VAL A 21 -6.80 -7.62 -5.31
C VAL A 21 -8.28 -7.97 -5.15
N LEU A 22 -8.60 -8.99 -4.33
CA LEU A 22 -9.97 -9.39 -4.08
C LEU A 22 -10.79 -8.29 -3.40
N CYS A 23 -10.23 -7.62 -2.39
CA CYS A 23 -10.86 -6.50 -1.72
C CYS A 23 -11.17 -5.37 -2.71
N ALA A 24 -10.19 -5.01 -3.55
CA ALA A 24 -10.37 -3.97 -4.56
C ALA A 24 -11.42 -4.34 -5.61
N LEU A 25 -11.42 -5.59 -6.10
CA LEU A 25 -12.39 -6.05 -7.08
C LEU A 25 -13.82 -6.10 -6.51
N ARG A 26 -13.99 -6.59 -5.28
CA ARG A 26 -15.31 -6.70 -4.61
C ARG A 26 -15.97 -5.36 -4.34
N ALA A 27 -15.23 -4.27 -4.37
CA ALA A 27 -15.79 -2.93 -4.25
C ALA A 27 -16.74 -2.57 -5.41
N GLN A 28 -16.55 -3.17 -6.59
CA GLN A 28 -17.34 -2.82 -7.79
C GLN A 28 -17.96 -4.03 -8.49
N ILE A 29 -17.38 -5.23 -8.39
CA ILE A 29 -17.86 -6.43 -9.07
C ILE A 29 -18.06 -7.59 -8.10
N PRO A 30 -19.12 -8.43 -8.30
CA PRO A 30 -19.35 -9.60 -7.46
C PRO A 30 -18.35 -10.71 -7.81
N VAL A 31 -17.37 -10.96 -6.95
CA VAL A 31 -16.44 -12.10 -7.05
C VAL A 31 -16.84 -13.14 -6.02
N SER A 32 -17.28 -14.33 -6.48
CA SER A 32 -17.61 -15.44 -5.58
C SER A 32 -16.35 -16.08 -5.00
N ASP A 33 -16.45 -16.61 -3.76
CA ASP A 33 -15.34 -17.29 -3.10
C ASP A 33 -14.83 -18.50 -3.90
N ARG A 34 -15.73 -19.25 -4.55
CA ARG A 34 -15.36 -20.36 -5.42
C ARG A 34 -14.51 -19.88 -6.60
N LYS A 35 -14.87 -18.75 -7.22
CA LYS A 35 -14.12 -18.18 -8.33
C LYS A 35 -12.76 -17.67 -7.85
N PHE A 36 -12.71 -17.05 -6.68
CA PHE A 36 -11.48 -16.60 -6.05
C PHE A 36 -10.55 -17.79 -5.77
N LEU A 37 -11.00 -18.84 -5.07
CA LEU A 37 -10.17 -19.99 -4.73
C LEU A 37 -9.62 -20.75 -5.94
N SER A 38 -10.21 -20.60 -7.12
CA SER A 38 -9.75 -21.25 -8.35
C SER A 38 -8.58 -20.51 -9.03
N TYR A 39 -8.14 -19.35 -8.53
CA TYR A 39 -7.07 -18.59 -9.18
C TYR A 39 -5.72 -19.31 -9.14
N PHE A 40 -5.44 -20.09 -8.09
CA PHE A 40 -4.17 -20.77 -7.87
C PHE A 40 -3.68 -21.56 -9.08
N SER A 41 -4.53 -22.47 -9.59
CA SER A 41 -4.18 -23.30 -10.72
C SER A 41 -3.92 -22.51 -12.01
N ILE A 42 -4.57 -21.36 -12.16
CA ILE A 42 -4.41 -20.48 -13.33
C ILE A 42 -3.06 -19.78 -13.27
N VAL A 43 -2.69 -19.21 -12.11
CA VAL A 43 -1.43 -18.48 -11.95
C VAL A 43 -0.23 -19.44 -11.94
N GLN A 44 -0.36 -20.64 -11.33
CA GLN A 44 0.66 -21.67 -11.40
C GLN A 44 0.90 -22.13 -12.85
N ALA A 45 -0.16 -22.30 -13.64
CA ALA A 45 -0.03 -22.64 -15.06
C ALA A 45 0.65 -21.52 -15.85
N LYS A 46 0.37 -20.26 -15.53
CA LYS A 46 1.04 -19.11 -16.15
C LYS A 46 2.52 -19.08 -15.80
N ALA A 47 2.86 -19.18 -14.52
CA ALA A 47 4.25 -19.24 -14.06
C ALA A 47 5.03 -20.38 -14.71
N TRP A 48 4.44 -21.59 -14.80
CA TRP A 48 5.05 -22.72 -15.47
C TRP A 48 5.31 -22.44 -16.96
N LEU A 49 4.39 -21.81 -17.68
CA LEU A 49 4.55 -21.43 -19.09
C LEU A 49 5.66 -20.40 -19.30
N GLU A 50 5.90 -19.50 -18.34
CA GLU A 50 6.98 -18.51 -18.38
C GLU A 50 8.32 -19.07 -17.87
N GLY A 51 8.33 -20.32 -17.38
CA GLY A 51 9.54 -20.98 -16.85
C GLY A 51 9.91 -20.55 -15.44
N HIS A 52 8.98 -19.96 -14.68
CA HIS A 52 9.19 -19.60 -13.28
C HIS A 52 9.11 -20.84 -12.38
N THR A 53 9.91 -20.87 -11.31
CA THR A 53 9.86 -21.91 -10.27
C THR A 53 8.85 -21.58 -9.16
N GLU A 54 8.46 -20.32 -9.06
CA GLU A 54 7.45 -19.80 -8.13
C GLU A 54 6.60 -18.72 -8.83
N VAL A 55 5.38 -18.52 -8.33
CA VAL A 55 4.48 -17.48 -8.84
C VAL A 55 4.99 -16.10 -8.47
N THR A 56 5.04 -15.19 -9.45
CA THR A 56 5.39 -13.78 -9.28
C THR A 56 4.15 -12.90 -9.35
N SER A 57 4.26 -11.64 -8.88
CA SER A 57 3.15 -10.69 -8.96
C SER A 57 2.69 -10.44 -10.40
N THR A 58 3.61 -10.48 -11.37
CA THR A 58 3.28 -10.31 -12.78
C THR A 58 2.51 -11.48 -13.39
N ASP A 59 2.66 -12.70 -12.85
CA ASP A 59 1.88 -13.87 -13.29
C ASP A 59 0.39 -13.70 -12.98
N LEU A 60 0.04 -12.91 -11.96
CA LEU A 60 -1.34 -12.59 -11.60
C LEU A 60 -2.07 -11.80 -12.69
N LEU A 61 -1.36 -11.13 -13.59
CA LEU A 61 -1.99 -10.40 -14.70
C LEU A 61 -2.80 -11.30 -15.65
N VAL A 62 -2.56 -12.61 -15.68
CA VAL A 62 -3.39 -13.56 -16.45
C VAL A 62 -4.85 -13.53 -15.98
N LEU A 63 -5.08 -13.20 -14.71
CA LEU A 63 -6.41 -13.16 -14.09
C LEU A 63 -7.31 -12.05 -14.65
N ARG A 64 -6.75 -11.08 -15.41
CA ARG A 64 -7.55 -10.08 -16.13
C ARG A 64 -8.60 -10.68 -17.07
N ASN A 65 -8.37 -11.89 -17.55
CA ASN A 65 -9.32 -12.61 -18.39
C ASN A 65 -10.23 -13.55 -17.59
N TYR A 66 -10.03 -13.66 -16.30
CA TYR A 66 -10.74 -14.59 -15.44
C TYR A 66 -11.79 -13.93 -14.56
N PHE A 67 -11.50 -12.76 -13.97
CA PHE A 67 -12.38 -12.18 -12.94
C PHE A 67 -13.59 -11.41 -13.49
N TRP A 68 -13.52 -10.82 -14.67
CA TRP A 68 -14.66 -10.10 -15.22
C TRP A 68 -15.86 -11.03 -15.54
N GLN A 69 -17.07 -10.50 -15.43
CA GLN A 69 -18.30 -11.20 -15.76
C GLN A 69 -19.02 -10.56 -16.93
N GLN A 70 -18.95 -9.23 -17.04
CA GLN A 70 -19.50 -8.45 -18.13
C GLN A 70 -18.37 -7.71 -18.86
N PRO A 71 -18.50 -7.46 -20.14
CA PRO A 71 -17.49 -6.70 -20.90
C PRO A 71 -17.13 -5.35 -20.27
N SER A 72 -18.08 -4.69 -19.61
CA SER A 72 -17.89 -3.43 -18.87
C SER A 72 -16.91 -3.56 -17.69
N ASP A 73 -16.80 -4.75 -17.10
CA ASP A 73 -15.95 -4.96 -15.92
C ASP A 73 -14.47 -5.12 -16.31
N ARG A 74 -14.20 -5.42 -17.58
CA ARG A 74 -12.87 -5.80 -18.07
C ARG A 74 -11.81 -4.72 -17.84
N GLU A 75 -12.18 -3.48 -18.10
CA GLU A 75 -11.26 -2.34 -17.94
C GLU A 75 -10.90 -2.15 -16.46
N PHE A 76 -11.91 -2.20 -15.58
CA PHE A 76 -11.72 -2.10 -14.14
C PHE A 76 -10.85 -3.25 -13.59
N VAL A 77 -11.12 -4.50 -13.99
CA VAL A 77 -10.32 -5.67 -13.58
C VAL A 77 -8.87 -5.53 -14.05
N THR A 78 -8.67 -5.15 -15.30
CA THR A 78 -7.32 -4.97 -15.88
C THR A 78 -6.56 -3.88 -15.13
N GLY A 79 -7.15 -2.70 -14.95
CA GLY A 79 -6.53 -1.58 -14.26
C GLY A 79 -6.21 -1.90 -12.79
N THR A 80 -7.10 -2.62 -12.09
CA THR A 80 -6.87 -3.06 -10.71
C THR A 80 -5.66 -4.01 -10.61
N LEU A 81 -5.58 -5.01 -11.50
CA LEU A 81 -4.46 -5.94 -11.52
C LEU A 81 -3.14 -5.27 -11.91
N GLU A 82 -3.15 -4.39 -12.91
CA GLU A 82 -1.95 -3.66 -13.32
C GLU A 82 -1.43 -2.78 -12.18
N ARG A 83 -2.31 -2.05 -11.50
CA ARG A 83 -1.97 -1.19 -10.38
C ARG A 83 -1.34 -1.96 -9.21
N LEU A 84 -1.96 -3.06 -8.79
CA LEU A 84 -1.53 -3.82 -7.61
C LEU A 84 -0.39 -4.80 -7.90
N CYS A 85 -0.36 -5.42 -9.10
CA CYS A 85 0.57 -6.51 -9.38
C CYS A 85 1.84 -6.05 -10.10
N VAL A 86 1.81 -4.94 -10.85
CA VAL A 86 3.02 -4.44 -11.55
C VAL A 86 3.87 -3.57 -10.63
N ASN A 87 3.22 -2.73 -9.82
CA ASN A 87 3.91 -1.81 -8.92
C ASN A 87 3.34 -1.85 -7.49
N PRO A 88 3.34 -2.99 -6.79
CA PRO A 88 2.72 -3.10 -5.47
C PRO A 88 3.39 -2.20 -4.42
N MET A 89 4.70 -1.98 -4.53
CA MET A 89 5.45 -1.09 -3.64
C MET A 89 5.05 0.37 -3.85
N GLN A 90 4.91 0.80 -5.11
CA GLN A 90 4.47 2.17 -5.44
C GLN A 90 3.07 2.45 -4.89
N GLU A 91 2.17 1.46 -4.95
CA GLU A 91 0.82 1.61 -4.41
C GLU A 91 0.84 1.79 -2.89
N LYS A 92 1.60 0.95 -2.17
CA LYS A 92 1.77 1.11 -0.71
C LYS A 92 2.35 2.48 -0.34
N VAL A 93 3.32 2.96 -1.10
CA VAL A 93 3.89 4.32 -0.91
C VAL A 93 2.84 5.40 -1.14
N ASN A 94 2.02 5.28 -2.21
CA ASN A 94 0.96 6.24 -2.50
C ASN A 94 -0.11 6.26 -1.40
N ASP A 95 -0.51 5.10 -0.89
CA ASP A 95 -1.49 4.99 0.20
C ASP A 95 -0.98 5.66 1.48
N LEU A 96 0.27 5.42 1.86
CA LEU A 96 0.87 6.06 3.04
C LEU A 96 1.00 7.58 2.88
N LEU A 97 1.32 8.06 1.67
CA LEU A 97 1.34 9.50 1.38
C LEU A 97 -0.06 10.13 1.45
N ALA A 98 -1.08 9.45 0.94
CA ALA A 98 -2.46 9.91 1.05
C ALA A 98 -2.89 10.01 2.52
N MET A 99 -2.62 8.98 3.34
CA MET A 99 -2.89 9.01 4.78
C MET A 99 -2.16 10.15 5.50
N ALA A 100 -0.92 10.44 5.12
CA ALA A 100 -0.15 11.56 5.70
C ALA A 100 -0.74 12.93 5.31
N GLN A 101 -1.23 13.07 4.08
CA GLN A 101 -1.90 14.28 3.64
C GLN A 101 -3.23 14.48 4.34
N ASP A 102 -4.05 13.44 4.48
CA ASP A 102 -5.32 13.48 5.23
C ASP A 102 -5.07 13.87 6.69
N ALA A 103 -4.05 13.29 7.33
CA ALA A 103 -3.67 13.67 8.70
C ALA A 103 -3.24 15.13 8.80
N LYS A 104 -2.57 15.67 7.76
CA LYS A 104 -2.17 17.09 7.69
C LYS A 104 -3.37 18.00 7.52
N ASP A 105 -4.33 17.64 6.67
CA ASP A 105 -5.54 18.42 6.42
C ASP A 105 -6.44 18.45 7.68
N ASP A 106 -6.55 17.32 8.40
CA ASP A 106 -7.19 17.24 9.71
C ASP A 106 -6.52 18.17 10.73
N PHE A 107 -5.18 18.15 10.77
CA PHE A 107 -4.41 19.03 11.66
C PHE A 107 -4.62 20.50 11.32
N ASP A 108 -4.56 20.90 10.05
CA ASP A 108 -4.76 22.28 9.60
C ASP A 108 -6.17 22.77 9.92
N SER A 109 -7.17 21.91 9.71
CA SER A 109 -8.57 22.20 10.06
C SER A 109 -8.73 22.40 11.56
N ALA A 110 -8.13 21.53 12.38
CA ALA A 110 -8.15 21.65 13.85
C ALA A 110 -7.42 22.91 14.35
N CYS A 111 -6.30 23.28 13.71
CA CYS A 111 -5.56 24.49 14.03
C CYS A 111 -6.28 25.76 13.61
N GLY A 112 -6.98 25.74 12.46
CA GLY A 112 -7.82 26.84 11.98
C GLY A 112 -9.02 27.12 12.88
N ALA A 113 -9.60 26.09 13.49
CA ALA A 113 -10.70 26.22 14.47
C ALA A 113 -10.22 26.49 15.90
N ALA A 114 -8.90 26.42 16.17
CA ALA A 114 -8.37 26.53 17.52
C ALA A 114 -8.29 28.01 18.02
N GLU A 115 -9.01 28.32 19.07
CA GLU A 115 -9.04 29.67 19.68
C GLU A 115 -7.81 29.98 20.57
N ASN A 116 -7.07 28.93 20.99
CA ASN A 116 -5.95 29.10 21.93
C ASN A 116 -4.80 28.11 21.67
N VAL A 117 -3.61 28.43 22.27
CA VAL A 117 -2.39 27.62 22.12
C VAL A 117 -2.56 26.20 22.63
N ARG A 118 -3.36 25.96 23.67
CA ARG A 118 -3.57 24.64 24.25
C ARG A 118 -4.30 23.69 23.30
N THR A 119 -5.28 24.19 22.56
CA THR A 119 -6.00 23.42 21.54
C THR A 119 -5.10 23.11 20.34
N LYS A 120 -4.23 24.05 19.92
CA LYS A 120 -3.22 23.80 18.89
C LYS A 120 -2.21 22.74 19.31
N GLN A 121 -1.77 22.76 20.57
CA GLN A 121 -0.90 21.71 21.13
C GLN A 121 -1.56 20.33 21.16
N ALA A 122 -2.85 20.26 21.48
CA ALA A 122 -3.59 19.00 21.45
C ALA A 122 -3.71 18.46 20.02
N ALA A 123 -3.99 19.31 19.03
CA ALA A 123 -4.00 18.95 17.63
C ALA A 123 -2.62 18.43 17.17
N LEU A 124 -1.53 19.11 17.57
CA LEU A 124 -0.18 18.66 17.24
C LEU A 124 0.16 17.28 17.85
N ARG A 125 -0.28 17.00 19.07
CA ARG A 125 -0.07 15.66 19.68
C ARG A 125 -0.77 14.57 18.89
N LYS A 126 -2.04 14.79 18.50
CA LYS A 126 -2.78 13.83 17.67
C LYS A 126 -2.04 13.60 16.35
N PHE A 127 -1.68 14.67 15.68
CA PHE A 127 -0.97 14.62 14.40
C PHE A 127 0.39 13.88 14.50
N ARG A 128 1.17 14.15 15.54
CA ARG A 128 2.44 13.42 15.80
C ARG A 128 2.20 11.93 15.99
N GLY A 129 1.15 11.54 16.70
CA GLY A 129 0.79 10.12 16.88
C GLY A 129 0.50 9.42 15.55
N GLU A 130 -0.26 10.07 14.67
CA GLU A 130 -0.53 9.53 13.32
C GLU A 130 0.75 9.44 12.48
N LEU A 131 1.58 10.47 12.48
CA LEU A 131 2.85 10.45 11.74
C LEU A 131 3.83 9.39 12.24
N VAL A 132 3.93 9.18 13.56
CA VAL A 132 4.78 8.10 14.12
C VAL A 132 4.27 6.73 13.66
N ARG A 133 2.96 6.53 13.64
CA ARG A 133 2.36 5.31 13.09
C ARG A 133 2.72 5.11 11.61
N LEU A 134 2.59 6.16 10.80
CA LEU A 134 2.95 6.11 9.37
C LEU A 134 4.45 5.86 9.18
N TYR A 135 5.31 6.43 10.02
CA TYR A 135 6.74 6.16 10.03
C TYR A 135 7.05 4.69 10.32
N GLN A 136 6.36 4.07 11.30
CA GLN A 136 6.50 2.63 11.59
C GLN A 136 6.08 1.77 10.39
N MET A 137 4.95 2.08 9.77
CA MET A 137 4.49 1.40 8.55
C MET A 137 5.48 1.58 7.38
N GLN A 138 6.04 2.79 7.20
CA GLN A 138 7.09 3.04 6.21
C GLN A 138 8.33 2.19 6.48
N THR A 139 8.75 2.04 7.74
CA THR A 139 9.89 1.22 8.13
C THR A 139 9.66 -0.26 7.79
N GLU A 140 8.45 -0.77 8.00
CA GLU A 140 8.07 -2.13 7.61
C GLU A 140 8.09 -2.32 6.07
N VAL A 141 7.55 -1.34 5.34
CA VAL A 141 7.58 -1.35 3.86
C VAL A 141 9.02 -1.29 3.36
N ALA A 142 9.88 -0.45 3.95
CA ALA A 142 11.28 -0.34 3.59
C ALA A 142 12.08 -1.63 3.86
N ALA A 143 11.77 -2.33 4.96
CA ALA A 143 12.40 -3.63 5.29
C ALA A 143 12.11 -4.71 4.23
N ASN A 144 10.99 -4.61 3.52
CA ASN A 144 10.58 -5.54 2.46
C ASN A 144 11.04 -5.10 1.06
N ALA A 145 11.73 -3.96 0.91
CA ALA A 145 12.23 -3.47 -0.37
C ALA A 145 13.42 -4.33 -0.84
N GLY A 146 13.20 -5.08 -1.92
CA GLY A 146 14.20 -6.01 -2.48
C GLY A 146 15.11 -5.37 -3.53
N SER A 147 14.65 -4.32 -4.21
CA SER A 147 15.39 -3.65 -5.29
C SER A 147 15.82 -2.22 -4.91
N ASP A 148 16.86 -1.71 -5.60
CA ASP A 148 17.31 -0.34 -5.39
C ASP A 148 16.24 0.70 -5.79
N SER A 149 15.38 0.37 -6.75
CA SER A 149 14.23 1.20 -7.13
C SER A 149 13.20 1.29 -6.00
N GLU A 150 12.89 0.16 -5.34
CA GLU A 150 11.96 0.11 -4.21
C GLU A 150 12.53 0.85 -2.99
N LYS A 151 13.83 0.73 -2.73
CA LYS A 151 14.49 1.51 -1.68
C LYS A 151 14.40 3.01 -1.93
N ALA A 152 14.64 3.44 -3.18
CA ALA A 152 14.49 4.84 -3.55
C ALA A 152 13.05 5.36 -3.35
N LEU A 153 12.03 4.52 -3.61
CA LEU A 153 10.62 4.86 -3.34
C LEU A 153 10.35 5.01 -1.84
N THR A 154 10.85 4.10 -1.01
CA THR A 154 10.66 4.16 0.44
C THR A 154 11.43 5.30 1.10
N ASP A 155 12.62 5.64 0.60
CA ASP A 155 13.40 6.80 1.04
C ASP A 155 12.68 8.11 0.66
N GLY A 156 12.10 8.16 -0.55
CA GLY A 156 11.26 9.27 -0.99
C GLY A 156 10.03 9.46 -0.10
N LEU A 157 9.37 8.37 0.30
CA LEU A 157 8.25 8.42 1.24
C LEU A 157 8.68 9.00 2.60
N LEU A 158 9.81 8.53 3.15
CA LEU A 158 10.33 9.04 4.42
C LEU A 158 10.60 10.55 4.33
N PHE A 159 11.22 11.00 3.26
CA PHE A 159 11.48 12.43 3.03
C PHE A 159 10.18 13.25 3.01
N GLU A 160 9.13 12.76 2.35
CA GLU A 160 7.84 13.46 2.31
C GLU A 160 7.13 13.47 3.68
N LEU A 161 7.17 12.37 4.45
CA LEU A 161 6.64 12.34 5.81
C LEU A 161 7.34 13.36 6.72
N GLU A 162 8.67 13.44 6.64
CA GLU A 162 9.45 14.44 7.38
C GLU A 162 9.12 15.87 6.93
N ARG A 163 8.94 16.11 5.64
CA ARG A 163 8.55 17.41 5.09
C ARG A 163 7.17 17.84 5.62
N ILE A 164 6.20 16.93 5.63
CA ILE A 164 4.85 17.17 6.15
C ILE A 164 4.91 17.47 7.66
N SER A 165 5.69 16.68 8.42
CA SER A 165 5.89 16.90 9.85
C SER A 165 6.49 18.27 10.14
N LYS A 166 7.54 18.63 9.42
CA LYS A 166 8.22 19.93 9.58
C LYS A 166 7.30 21.11 9.30
N ALA A 167 6.56 21.05 8.18
CA ALA A 167 5.62 22.10 7.81
C ALA A 167 4.52 22.32 8.88
N ALA A 168 4.02 21.23 9.49
CA ALA A 168 3.04 21.33 10.55
C ALA A 168 3.60 21.99 11.84
N HIS A 169 4.85 21.65 12.23
CA HIS A 169 5.49 22.28 13.38
C HIS A 169 5.73 23.77 13.15
N GLU A 170 6.23 24.14 11.98
CA GLU A 170 6.51 25.53 11.61
C GLU A 170 5.23 26.39 11.58
N SER A 171 4.10 25.83 11.11
CA SER A 171 2.82 26.54 10.99
C SER A 171 2.28 27.07 12.32
N ILE A 172 2.66 26.44 13.43
CA ILE A 172 2.22 26.83 14.79
C ILE A 172 3.37 27.34 15.68
N GLY A 173 4.57 27.52 15.10
CA GLY A 173 5.76 28.07 15.80
C GLY A 173 6.40 27.11 16.81
N PHE A 174 6.27 25.80 16.62
CA PHE A 174 6.90 24.78 17.46
C PHE A 174 8.19 24.25 16.82
N THR A 175 9.14 23.89 17.67
CA THR A 175 10.38 23.26 17.22
C THR A 175 10.10 21.90 16.60
N TYR A 176 10.62 21.69 15.40
CA TYR A 176 10.57 20.43 14.70
C TYR A 176 11.42 19.36 15.41
N THR A 177 10.89 18.15 15.45
CA THR A 177 11.60 16.96 15.94
C THR A 177 11.46 15.85 14.88
N PRO A 178 12.57 15.22 14.45
CA PRO A 178 12.53 14.13 13.48
C PRO A 178 11.62 12.97 13.92
N LEU A 179 10.99 12.31 12.95
CA LEU A 179 10.04 11.20 13.23
C LEU A 179 10.72 10.03 13.94
N GLU A 180 11.97 9.74 13.60
CA GLU A 180 12.78 8.72 14.29
C GLU A 180 12.87 9.00 15.81
N GLN A 181 13.15 10.25 16.19
CA GLN A 181 13.21 10.63 17.60
C GLN A 181 11.84 10.62 18.29
N LEU A 182 10.79 11.02 17.56
CA LEU A 182 9.42 10.96 18.07
C LEU A 182 8.96 9.51 18.30
N ALA A 183 9.37 8.57 17.45
CA ALA A 183 9.03 7.16 17.58
C ALA A 183 9.68 6.50 18.82
N VAL A 184 10.84 6.97 19.26
CA VAL A 184 11.53 6.48 20.47
C VAL A 184 10.90 7.04 21.75
N LEU A 185 10.21 8.18 21.68
CA LEU A 185 9.61 8.88 22.83
C LEU A 185 8.18 8.44 23.16
N GLN A 186 7.57 7.60 22.34
CA GLN A 186 6.25 7.00 22.55
C GLN A 186 6.34 5.56 23.04
#